data_c8efbd06f2cea3f979caba759255ce41
#
_entry.id   c8efbd06f2cea3f979caba759255ce41
#
_cell.length_a   1.000
_cell.length_b   1.000
_cell.length_c   1.000
_cell.angle_alpha   90.00
_cell.angle_beta   90.00
_cell.angle_gamma   90.00
#
_symmetry.space_group_name_H-M   'P 1'
#
loop_
_entity.id
_entity.type
_entity.pdbx_description
1 polymer ?
#
loop_
_entity_poly.entity_id
_entity_poly.type
_entity_poly.pdbx_seq_one_letter_code
_entity_poly.pdbx_strand_id
1 'polypeptide(L)'
;MKHWAMLAGLAGSMALCAPALAQDEVLSVTNRTGYTISEIYISPTGTDDWEEDLLGFDVLEDDDVLNIDFSRSADTCWWDILVVYEVDGEQVAWPEINFCEMEGQVALYYNGSTGETTARMR
;
A
#
# COMPACT_ATOMS: atom_id res chain seq x y z
N MET A 1 31.97 -25.46 30.16
CA MET A 1 31.77 -25.21 29.74
C MET A 1 31.18 -24.68 29.54
N LYS A 2 30.96 -24.35 29.46
CA LYS A 2 30.51 -23.99 29.09
C LYS A 2 29.99 -23.07 28.83
N HIS A 3 30.03 -22.36 28.72
CA HIS A 3 29.64 -21.43 28.33
C HIS A 3 29.44 -20.93 27.50
N TRP A 4 29.76 -21.05 27.08
CA TRP A 4 29.71 -20.61 26.16
C TRP A 4 28.79 -20.57 25.37
N ALA A 5 28.52 -20.86 25.27
CA ALA A 5 27.64 -21.16 24.43
C ALA A 5 26.63 -20.16 24.36
N MET A 6 26.34 -19.93 24.96
CA MET A 6 25.45 -19.16 24.86
C MET A 6 25.55 -18.01 24.36
N LEU A 7 26.21 -17.77 24.40
CA LEU A 7 26.38 -16.74 23.96
C LEU A 7 25.96 -16.54 22.86
N ALA A 8 25.95 -17.27 22.46
CA ALA A 8 25.66 -17.21 21.29
C ALA A 8 24.47 -16.65 21.02
N GLY A 9 23.77 -17.05 21.53
CA GLY A 9 22.62 -16.66 21.11
C GLY A 9 22.43 -15.34 21.09
N LEU A 10 22.81 -14.99 21.73
CA LEU A 10 22.48 -13.87 21.72
C LEU A 10 22.71 -13.13 20.80
N ALA A 11 23.37 -13.35 20.53
CA ALA A 11 23.75 -12.56 19.69
C ALA A 11 22.96 -12.29 18.69
N GLY A 12 22.77 -12.95 18.21
CA GLY A 12 22.24 -12.69 17.14
C GLY A 12 21.06 -12.08 17.09
N SER A 13 20.41 -12.32 17.81
CA SER A 13 19.18 -11.94 17.55
C SER A 13 18.96 -10.61 17.32
N MET A 14 19.44 -9.87 17.82
CA MET A 14 19.06 -8.69 17.69
C MET A 14 19.10 -8.06 16.57
N ALA A 15 19.90 -8.12 16.11
CA ALA A 15 20.04 -7.41 15.05
C ALA A 15 19.10 -7.40 14.16
N LEU A 16 18.77 -8.24 14.11
CA LEU A 16 18.18 -8.48 13.15
C LEU A 16 17.02 -8.07 12.83
N CYS A 17 16.38 -8.05 13.49
CA CYS A 17 15.12 -7.89 13.08
C CYS A 17 14.80 -6.73 12.37
N ALA A 18 15.23 -5.72 12.71
CA ALA A 18 14.74 -4.52 12.19
C ALA A 18 14.66 -4.39 10.72
N PRO A 19 15.67 -4.52 10.03
CA PRO A 19 15.62 -4.29 8.63
C PRO A 19 14.72 -5.25 7.91
N ALA A 20 14.65 -6.38 8.41
CA ALA A 20 13.86 -7.33 7.70
C ALA A 20 12.40 -6.98 7.68
N LEU A 21 11.94 -6.34 8.72
CA LEU A 21 10.55 -6.06 8.79
C LEU A 21 10.07 -5.10 7.76
N ALA A 22 10.90 -4.27 7.28
CA ALA A 22 10.47 -3.24 6.38
C ALA A 22 10.09 -3.77 5.02
N GLN A 23 10.38 -5.01 4.72
CA GLN A 23 10.19 -5.46 3.36
C GLN A 23 8.93 -6.24 3.08
N ASP A 24 8.30 -6.77 4.09
CA ASP A 24 7.13 -7.60 3.86
C ASP A 24 5.94 -7.03 4.58
N GLU A 25 5.55 -5.85 4.22
CA GLU A 25 4.43 -5.20 4.87
C GLU A 25 3.13 -5.52 4.18
N VAL A 26 2.08 -5.59 4.95
CA VAL A 26 0.74 -5.67 4.41
C VAL A 26 0.21 -4.24 4.32
N LEU A 27 -0.24 -3.86 3.15
CA LEU A 27 -0.83 -2.56 2.94
C LEU A 27 -2.35 -2.71 2.93
N SER A 28 -3.04 -1.94 3.76
CA SER A 28 -4.51 -1.95 3.78
C SER A 28 -5.00 -0.68 3.10
N VAL A 29 -5.77 -0.83 2.04
CA VAL A 29 -6.34 0.29 1.30
C VAL A 29 -7.83 0.31 1.58
N THR A 30 -8.33 1.39 2.17
CA THR A 30 -9.74 1.54 2.48
C THR A 30 -10.37 2.45 1.43
N ASN A 31 -11.45 1.99 0.83
CA ASN A 31 -12.18 2.76 -0.16
C ASN A 31 -13.15 3.69 0.56
N ARG A 32 -12.89 5.00 0.54
CA ARG A 32 -13.79 6.00 1.12
C ARG A 32 -14.16 7.00 0.05
N THR A 33 -14.23 6.54 -1.21
CA THR A 33 -14.52 7.43 -2.33
C THR A 33 -16.01 7.68 -2.53
N GLY A 34 -16.85 6.83 -1.98
CA GLY A 34 -18.29 6.88 -2.24
C GLY A 34 -18.70 6.08 -3.46
N TYR A 35 -17.76 5.44 -4.15
CA TYR A 35 -18.04 4.68 -5.37
C TYR A 35 -17.42 3.30 -5.28
N THR A 36 -17.98 2.34 -6.00
CA THR A 36 -17.37 1.01 -6.11
C THR A 36 -16.18 1.09 -7.05
N ILE A 37 -15.07 0.54 -6.63
CA ILE A 37 -13.85 0.48 -7.42
C ILE A 37 -13.78 -0.88 -8.11
N SER A 38 -13.59 -0.90 -9.42
CA SER A 38 -13.47 -2.14 -10.16
C SER A 38 -12.03 -2.53 -10.43
N GLU A 39 -11.09 -1.59 -10.42
CA GLU A 39 -9.67 -1.90 -10.62
C GLU A 39 -8.83 -0.98 -9.76
N ILE A 40 -7.72 -1.49 -9.27
CA ILE A 40 -6.81 -0.68 -8.48
C ILE A 40 -5.37 -1.06 -8.83
N TYR A 41 -4.54 -0.06 -9.02
CA TYR A 41 -3.15 -0.21 -9.42
C TYR A 41 -2.26 0.62 -8.49
N ILE A 42 -1.08 0.13 -8.18
CA ILE A 42 -0.14 0.83 -7.32
C ILE A 42 1.23 0.78 -8.00
N SER A 43 1.88 1.91 -8.12
CA SER A 43 3.13 2.02 -8.84
C SER A 43 4.02 3.09 -8.23
N PRO A 44 5.35 2.96 -8.31
CA PRO A 44 6.22 4.03 -7.83
C PRO A 44 5.96 5.31 -8.61
N THR A 45 5.98 6.43 -7.90
CA THR A 45 5.75 7.72 -8.52
C THR A 45 6.77 7.96 -9.63
N GLY A 46 6.29 8.41 -10.77
CA GLY A 46 7.15 8.71 -11.89
C GLY A 46 7.33 7.59 -12.89
N THR A 47 6.72 6.44 -12.66
CA THR A 47 6.75 5.37 -13.64
C THR A 47 5.44 5.39 -14.43
N ASP A 48 5.51 4.93 -15.68
CA ASP A 48 4.32 4.90 -16.53
C ASP A 48 3.70 3.52 -16.59
N ASP A 49 4.18 2.59 -15.81
CA ASP A 49 3.73 1.21 -15.88
C ASP A 49 2.92 0.86 -14.64
N TRP A 50 1.62 0.68 -14.81
CA TRP A 50 0.74 0.36 -13.69
C TRP A 50 0.70 -1.13 -13.38
N GLU A 51 1.25 -1.95 -14.24
CA GLU A 51 1.33 -3.41 -14.06
C GLU A 51 -0.04 -4.07 -14.01
N GLU A 52 -0.43 -4.66 -12.90
CA GLU A 52 -1.65 -5.44 -12.90
C GLU A 52 -2.69 -4.90 -11.93
N ASP A 53 -3.94 -5.20 -12.22
CA ASP A 53 -5.06 -4.84 -11.36
C ASP A 53 -5.03 -5.72 -10.11
N LEU A 54 -4.93 -5.09 -8.96
CA LEU A 54 -4.81 -5.82 -7.70
C LEU A 54 -6.12 -6.43 -7.22
N LEU A 55 -7.25 -6.03 -7.80
CA LEU A 55 -8.53 -6.62 -7.44
C LEU A 55 -8.86 -7.87 -8.24
N GLY A 56 -8.25 -8.03 -9.42
CA GLY A 56 -8.56 -9.16 -10.27
C GLY A 56 -10.01 -9.10 -10.74
N PHE A 57 -10.80 -10.09 -10.37
CA PHE A 57 -12.20 -10.11 -10.74
C PHE A 57 -13.12 -9.55 -9.66
N ASP A 58 -12.57 -9.19 -8.52
CA ASP A 58 -13.37 -8.65 -7.43
C ASP A 58 -13.55 -7.15 -7.58
N VAL A 59 -14.44 -6.59 -6.79
CA VAL A 59 -14.61 -5.14 -6.69
C VAL A 59 -14.39 -4.74 -5.24
N LEU A 60 -14.11 -3.46 -5.02
CA LEU A 60 -13.95 -2.92 -3.69
C LEU A 60 -15.04 -1.87 -3.49
N GLU A 61 -16.03 -2.22 -2.69
CA GLU A 61 -17.14 -1.31 -2.46
C GLU A 61 -16.75 -0.20 -1.50
N ASP A 62 -17.56 0.86 -1.47
CA ASP A 62 -17.30 1.95 -0.55
C ASP A 62 -17.25 1.42 0.88
N ASP A 63 -16.30 1.87 1.64
CA ASP A 63 -16.01 1.47 3.03
C ASP A 63 -15.34 0.10 3.16
N ASP A 64 -15.13 -0.63 2.07
CA ASP A 64 -14.42 -1.89 2.14
C ASP A 64 -12.91 -1.69 2.18
N VAL A 65 -12.22 -2.70 2.65
CA VAL A 65 -10.76 -2.67 2.81
C VAL A 65 -10.14 -3.77 1.96
N LEU A 66 -9.11 -3.41 1.20
CA LEU A 66 -8.30 -4.37 0.46
C LEU A 66 -6.97 -4.52 1.15
N ASN A 67 -6.62 -5.74 1.51
CA ASN A 67 -5.32 -6.01 2.12
C ASN A 67 -4.39 -6.58 1.05
N ILE A 68 -3.24 -5.96 0.88
CA ILE A 68 -2.30 -6.31 -0.16
C ILE A 68 -0.99 -6.72 0.48
N ASP A 69 -0.46 -7.87 0.06
CA ASP A 69 0.89 -8.24 0.43
C ASP A 69 1.82 -7.39 -0.41
N PHE A 70 2.36 -6.35 0.17
CA PHE A 70 3.09 -5.34 -0.56
C PHE A 70 4.57 -5.48 -0.26
N SER A 71 5.32 -5.89 -1.26
CA SER A 71 6.76 -5.99 -1.14
C SER A 71 7.36 -4.83 -1.92
N ARG A 72 8.01 -3.93 -1.21
CA ARG A 72 8.56 -2.78 -1.90
C ARG A 72 9.85 -3.15 -2.57
N SER A 73 9.77 -3.44 -3.84
CA SER A 73 10.96 -3.77 -4.61
C SER A 73 11.66 -2.53 -5.12
N ALA A 74 10.96 -1.41 -5.18
CA ALA A 74 11.56 -0.17 -5.64
C ALA A 74 12.14 0.58 -4.44
N ASP A 75 13.24 1.29 -4.69
CA ASP A 75 13.91 2.01 -3.63
C ASP A 75 13.36 3.41 -3.53
N THR A 76 12.09 3.53 -3.23
CA THR A 76 11.44 4.83 -3.12
C THR A 76 10.34 4.79 -2.06
N CYS A 77 10.06 5.93 -1.47
CA CYS A 77 8.95 6.07 -0.56
C CYS A 77 7.68 6.55 -1.25
N TRP A 78 7.80 7.07 -2.45
CA TRP A 78 6.69 7.76 -3.11
C TRP A 78 6.00 6.86 -4.12
N TRP A 79 4.70 6.70 -3.95
CA TRP A 79 3.90 5.78 -4.76
C TRP A 79 2.61 6.44 -5.19
N ASP A 80 2.10 6.01 -6.32
CA ASP A 80 0.81 6.48 -6.85
C ASP A 80 -0.18 5.34 -6.79
N ILE A 81 -1.45 5.68 -6.55
CA ILE A 81 -2.53 4.70 -6.60
C ILE A 81 -3.52 5.18 -7.67
N LEU A 82 -3.87 4.29 -8.59
CA LEU A 82 -4.87 4.58 -9.62
C LEU A 82 -6.05 3.65 -9.43
N VAL A 83 -7.25 4.18 -9.46
CA VAL A 83 -8.46 3.35 -9.39
C VAL A 83 -9.31 3.59 -10.63
N VAL A 84 -10.12 2.59 -10.96
CA VAL A 84 -11.12 2.70 -12.01
C VAL A 84 -12.47 2.44 -11.35
N TYR A 85 -13.39 3.38 -11.50
CA TYR A 85 -14.72 3.23 -10.90
C TYR A 85 -15.61 2.33 -11.74
N GLU A 86 -16.39 1.50 -11.07
CA GLU A 86 -17.24 0.55 -11.76
C GLU A 86 -18.34 1.26 -12.52
N VAL A 87 -18.88 2.35 -11.99
CA VAL A 87 -20.07 2.96 -12.54
C VAL A 87 -19.85 3.54 -13.94
N ASP A 88 -18.70 4.12 -14.22
CA ASP A 88 -18.50 4.78 -15.51
C ASP A 88 -17.11 4.52 -16.11
N GLY A 89 -16.28 3.76 -15.45
CA GLY A 89 -14.93 3.48 -15.96
C GLY A 89 -13.98 4.65 -15.81
N GLU A 90 -14.33 5.66 -15.02
CA GLU A 90 -13.44 6.81 -14.83
C GLU A 90 -12.21 6.42 -14.04
N GLN A 91 -11.06 6.92 -14.48
CA GLN A 91 -9.80 6.66 -13.81
C GLN A 91 -9.43 7.84 -12.94
N VAL A 92 -9.11 7.59 -11.68
CA VAL A 92 -8.74 8.65 -10.74
C VAL A 92 -7.48 8.22 -10.01
N ALA A 93 -6.54 9.14 -9.87
CA ALA A 93 -5.25 8.83 -9.26
C ALA A 93 -5.03 9.61 -7.96
N TRP A 94 -4.40 8.95 -7.01
CA TRP A 94 -3.88 9.58 -5.80
C TRP A 94 -2.36 9.52 -5.91
N PRO A 95 -1.74 10.60 -6.39
CA PRO A 95 -0.29 10.56 -6.64
C PRO A 95 0.53 10.91 -5.41
N GLU A 96 1.78 10.51 -5.44
CA GLU A 96 2.77 10.95 -4.49
C GLU A 96 2.40 10.71 -3.03
N ILE A 97 2.02 9.48 -2.73
CA ILE A 97 1.76 9.07 -1.37
C ILE A 97 3.06 8.56 -0.77
N ASN A 98 3.44 9.09 0.39
CA ASN A 98 4.69 8.69 1.03
C ASN A 98 4.45 7.44 1.88
N PHE A 99 4.74 6.27 1.32
CA PHE A 99 4.52 5.01 2.02
C PHE A 99 5.49 4.81 3.19
N CYS A 100 6.59 5.55 3.24
CA CYS A 100 7.52 5.41 4.34
C CYS A 100 7.03 6.08 5.62
N GLU A 101 6.05 6.96 5.51
CA GLU A 101 5.51 7.65 6.68
C GLU A 101 4.24 7.04 7.20
N MET A 102 3.80 5.92 6.66
CA MET A 102 2.55 5.32 7.13
C MET A 102 2.81 3.99 7.79
N GLU A 103 1.85 3.56 8.58
CA GLU A 103 1.93 2.29 9.29
C GLU A 103 1.12 1.22 8.59
N GLY A 104 1.10 1.24 7.29
CA GLY A 104 0.48 0.19 6.50
C GLY A 104 -0.99 0.43 6.16
N GLN A 105 -1.55 1.59 6.45
CA GLN A 105 -2.95 1.86 6.17
C GLN A 105 -3.11 3.16 5.41
N VAL A 106 -3.89 3.12 4.33
CA VAL A 106 -4.22 4.32 3.57
C VAL A 106 -5.71 4.28 3.23
N ALA A 107 -6.39 5.41 3.43
CA ALA A 107 -7.79 5.56 3.08
C ALA A 107 -7.89 6.56 1.94
N LEU A 108 -8.63 6.21 0.90
CA LEU A 108 -8.76 7.03 -0.30
C LEU A 108 -10.09 7.78 -0.28
N TYR A 109 -10.02 9.10 -0.28
CA TYR A 109 -11.19 9.97 -0.29
C TYR A 109 -11.27 10.70 -1.63
N TYR A 110 -12.47 10.91 -2.11
CA TYR A 110 -12.69 11.56 -3.40
C TYR A 110 -13.90 12.48 -3.32
N ASN A 111 -13.73 13.68 -3.84
CA ASN A 111 -14.83 14.64 -3.94
C ASN A 111 -15.32 14.65 -5.38
N GLY A 112 -16.46 14.02 -5.63
CA GLY A 112 -16.99 13.90 -6.99
C GLY A 112 -17.40 15.23 -7.62
N SER A 113 -17.63 16.28 -6.79
CA SER A 113 -18.02 17.56 -7.33
C SER A 113 -16.82 18.37 -7.84
N THR A 114 -15.65 18.21 -7.22
CA THR A 114 -14.48 18.97 -7.61
C THR A 114 -13.40 18.12 -8.27
N GLY A 115 -13.46 16.81 -8.11
CA GLY A 115 -12.42 15.92 -8.60
C GLY A 115 -11.23 15.82 -7.67
N GLU A 116 -11.33 16.40 -6.47
CA GLU A 116 -10.20 16.41 -5.54
C GLU A 116 -10.00 15.06 -4.87
N THR A 117 -8.77 14.64 -4.77
CA THR A 117 -8.41 13.36 -4.13
C THR A 117 -7.62 13.63 -2.86
N THR A 118 -7.87 12.83 -1.82
CA THR A 118 -7.15 12.94 -0.56
C THR A 118 -6.83 11.54 -0.06
N ALA A 119 -5.59 11.32 0.33
CA ALA A 119 -5.18 10.06 0.94
C ALA A 119 -4.88 10.33 2.41
N ARG A 120 -5.48 9.54 3.30
CA ARG A 120 -5.20 9.65 4.73
C ARG A 120 -4.46 8.41 5.16
N MET A 121 -3.29 8.60 5.73
CA MET A 121 -2.41 7.50 6.07
C MET A 121 -2.33 7.28 7.56
N ARG A 122 -2.12 6.04 7.94
CA ARG A 122 -1.82 5.67 9.31
C ARG A 122 -0.74 4.64 9.35
#